data_92258ee7196866ce5ed5f8a195ffbd0f
#
_entry.id   92258ee7196866ce5ed5f8a195ffbd0f
#
_cell.length_a   1.000
_cell.length_b   1.000
_cell.length_c   1.000
_cell.angle_alpha   90.00
_cell.angle_beta   90.00
_cell.angle_gamma   90.00
#
_symmetry.space_group_name_H-M   'P 1'
#
loop_
_entity.id
_entity.type
_entity.pdbx_description
1 polymer ?
#
loop_
_entity_poly.entity_id
_entity_poly.type
_entity_poly.pdbx_seq_one_letter_code
_entity_poly.pdbx_strand_id
1 'polypeptide(L)'
;MELSDYRARIDQIDRQLVELFAQRMNTAAGIAAYKKEHGLPVLDPVREREKLLDVAAQAPEDMRDYTASLYTMLFELSRCYQGRLLGSTSPLTAEIQTAIDQTPNLFPSNVSVACQGVAGAYSQLACDKLFKLPHIMYFASFEAVFAAIEKGLCRYGVLPLENSTAGSVNAIYDLMMKHDFRIVRSVRLKVDHNLLVKPGTKRSDITEIYSHQQALSQCEQYLQAFPGVKIIPCENTAVAAQKVAEGDGHAAALSSRSCMKLYGLECLEAGVQDRGSNFTRFICISKNLEIYPGADRTSLMAVLPHEPGSLCRVLSRFYALGLNLNKLESRPMPERNFEFMFYFDLETPVYAPEFLQLMGELPSLCEEFSYLGSYSEVV
;
A
#
# COMPACT_ATOMS: atom_id res chain seq x y z
N MET A 1 -24.89 45.98 -2.54
CA MET A 1 -23.48 45.55 -2.58
C MET A 1 -23.31 44.60 -3.75
N GLU A 2 -22.33 44.85 -4.56
CA GLU A 2 -21.99 43.99 -5.68
C GLU A 2 -21.06 42.84 -5.28
N LEU A 3 -20.90 41.81 -6.10
CA LEU A 3 -20.02 40.68 -5.82
C LEU A 3 -18.57 41.11 -5.54
N SER A 4 -18.11 42.15 -6.21
CA SER A 4 -16.81 42.79 -6.00
C SER A 4 -16.64 43.32 -4.57
N ASP A 5 -17.69 43.91 -3.98
CA ASP A 5 -17.64 44.48 -2.65
C ASP A 5 -17.52 43.37 -1.59
N TYR A 6 -18.25 42.28 -1.81
CA TYR A 6 -18.13 41.10 -0.94
C TYR A 6 -16.74 40.46 -0.98
N ARG A 7 -16.15 40.35 -2.20
CA ARG A 7 -14.79 39.84 -2.38
C ARG A 7 -13.74 40.73 -1.71
N ALA A 8 -13.81 42.03 -1.90
CA ALA A 8 -12.90 42.98 -1.26
C ALA A 8 -12.98 42.90 0.27
N ARG A 9 -14.18 42.69 0.83
CA ARG A 9 -14.36 42.50 2.27
C ARG A 9 -13.79 41.16 2.76
N ILE A 10 -13.94 40.07 2.01
CA ILE A 10 -13.30 38.77 2.31
C ILE A 10 -11.78 38.93 2.31
N ASP A 11 -11.19 39.55 1.27
CA ASP A 11 -9.74 39.78 1.19
C ASP A 11 -9.18 40.59 2.38
N GLN A 12 -9.99 41.48 2.96
CA GLN A 12 -9.61 42.22 4.16
C GLN A 12 -9.64 41.33 5.42
N ILE A 13 -10.66 40.48 5.54
CA ILE A 13 -10.78 39.49 6.64
C ILE A 13 -9.65 38.47 6.56
N ASP A 14 -9.34 37.97 5.36
CA ASP A 14 -8.29 36.98 5.15
C ASP A 14 -6.91 37.49 5.56
N ARG A 15 -6.61 38.76 5.31
CA ARG A 15 -5.38 39.40 5.82
C ARG A 15 -5.28 39.36 7.33
N GLN A 16 -6.38 39.62 8.04
CA GLN A 16 -6.44 39.56 9.51
C GLN A 16 -6.32 38.10 9.99
N LEU A 17 -6.98 37.16 9.32
CA LEU A 17 -6.87 35.72 9.65
C LEU A 17 -5.43 35.23 9.52
N VAL A 18 -4.71 35.58 8.44
CA VAL A 18 -3.30 35.21 8.26
C VAL A 18 -2.42 35.78 9.36
N GLU A 19 -2.62 37.04 9.74
CA GLU A 19 -1.88 37.67 10.83
C GLU A 19 -2.15 37.00 12.18
N LEU A 20 -3.42 36.76 12.53
CA LEU A 20 -3.81 36.07 13.77
C LEU A 20 -3.32 34.62 13.80
N PHE A 21 -3.38 33.92 12.67
CA PHE A 21 -2.84 32.59 12.54
C PHE A 21 -1.33 32.55 12.81
N ALA A 22 -0.56 33.49 12.21
CA ALA A 22 0.88 33.58 12.45
C ALA A 22 1.19 33.89 13.93
N GLN A 23 0.46 34.79 14.58
CA GLN A 23 0.61 35.08 16.01
C GLN A 23 0.31 33.84 16.87
N ARG A 24 -0.76 33.10 16.54
CA ARG A 24 -1.12 31.86 17.22
C ARG A 24 -0.03 30.79 17.09
N MET A 25 0.53 30.62 15.89
CA MET A 25 1.60 29.64 15.63
C MET A 25 2.89 30.03 16.36
N ASN A 26 3.26 31.30 16.40
CA ASN A 26 4.41 31.79 17.18
C ASN A 26 4.23 31.54 18.68
N THR A 27 3.03 31.73 19.20
CA THR A 27 2.71 31.39 20.60
C THR A 27 2.81 29.89 20.85
N ALA A 28 2.36 29.06 19.90
CA ALA A 28 2.50 27.61 19.96
C ALA A 28 3.96 27.15 19.96
N ALA A 29 4.86 27.87 19.26
CA ALA A 29 6.30 27.63 19.32
C ALA A 29 6.87 27.85 20.75
N GLY A 30 6.44 28.91 21.43
CA GLY A 30 6.80 29.14 22.83
C GLY A 30 6.29 28.03 23.76
N ILE A 31 5.06 27.56 23.54
CA ILE A 31 4.51 26.42 24.28
C ILE A 31 5.34 25.14 24.04
N ALA A 32 5.77 24.91 22.80
CA ALA A 32 6.60 23.76 22.47
C ALA A 32 7.94 23.79 23.22
N ALA A 33 8.60 24.94 23.23
CA ALA A 33 9.87 25.12 23.98
C ALA A 33 9.68 24.84 25.48
N TYR A 34 8.61 25.39 26.08
CA TYR A 34 8.27 25.15 27.50
C TYR A 34 8.03 23.65 27.77
N LYS A 35 7.21 23.00 26.91
CA LYS A 35 6.91 21.56 27.06
C LYS A 35 8.17 20.70 26.98
N LYS A 36 9.10 21.02 26.07
CA LYS A 36 10.40 20.34 25.94
C LYS A 36 11.22 20.45 27.22
N GLU A 37 11.33 21.65 27.76
CA GLU A 37 12.09 21.91 29.00
C GLU A 37 11.53 21.14 30.20
N HIS A 38 10.20 20.97 30.25
CA HIS A 38 9.50 20.33 31.37
C HIS A 38 9.11 18.87 31.11
N GLY A 39 9.52 18.28 29.99
CA GLY A 39 9.20 16.87 29.64
C GLY A 39 7.71 16.61 29.43
N LEU A 40 6.94 17.62 29.02
CA LEU A 40 5.50 17.50 28.81
C LEU A 40 5.16 17.08 27.38
N PRO A 41 4.12 16.25 27.16
CA PRO A 41 3.70 15.83 25.82
C PRO A 41 3.14 17.02 25.01
N VAL A 42 3.33 16.98 23.68
CA VAL A 42 2.77 18.00 22.77
C VAL A 42 1.24 17.98 22.81
N LEU A 43 0.64 16.79 22.73
CA LEU A 43 -0.80 16.62 22.81
C LEU A 43 -1.30 16.78 24.26
N ASP A 44 -2.32 17.62 24.44
CA ASP A 44 -3.07 17.79 25.67
C ASP A 44 -4.57 17.64 25.34
N PRO A 45 -5.12 16.41 25.41
CA PRO A 45 -6.51 16.14 24.99
C PRO A 45 -7.56 16.87 25.84
N VAL A 46 -7.24 17.09 27.12
CA VAL A 46 -8.16 17.77 28.04
C VAL A 46 -8.30 19.25 27.66
N ARG A 47 -7.16 19.91 27.48
CA ARG A 47 -7.10 21.31 27.06
C ARG A 47 -7.71 21.55 25.69
N GLU A 48 -7.48 20.65 24.73
CA GLU A 48 -8.08 20.77 23.39
C GLU A 48 -9.61 20.64 23.44
N ARG A 49 -10.12 19.68 24.21
CA ARG A 49 -11.58 19.50 24.40
C ARG A 49 -12.23 20.73 25.06
N GLU A 50 -11.63 21.25 26.14
CA GLU A 50 -12.10 22.49 26.80
C GLU A 50 -12.14 23.65 25.80
N LYS A 51 -11.09 23.81 25.01
CA LYS A 51 -11.00 24.89 24.01
C LYS A 51 -12.00 24.75 22.88
N LEU A 52 -12.29 23.53 22.41
CA LEU A 52 -13.34 23.28 21.41
C LEU A 52 -14.72 23.70 21.94
N LEU A 53 -15.05 23.34 23.19
CA LEU A 53 -16.32 23.73 23.82
C LEU A 53 -16.43 25.24 23.96
N ASP A 54 -15.36 25.90 24.42
CA ASP A 54 -15.28 27.34 24.57
C ASP A 54 -15.51 28.09 23.25
N VAL A 55 -14.81 27.71 22.17
CA VAL A 55 -14.95 28.39 20.86
C VAL A 55 -16.29 28.10 20.20
N ALA A 56 -16.84 26.92 20.38
CA ALA A 56 -18.17 26.59 19.88
C ALA A 56 -19.25 27.41 20.58
N ALA A 57 -19.10 27.64 21.89
CA ALA A 57 -20.02 28.48 22.67
C ALA A 57 -19.95 29.97 22.29
N GLN A 58 -18.79 30.45 21.80
CA GLN A 58 -18.61 31.84 21.33
C GLN A 58 -19.15 32.06 19.91
N ALA A 59 -19.33 30.98 19.11
CA ALA A 59 -19.81 31.09 17.76
C ALA A 59 -21.34 31.24 17.69
N PRO A 60 -21.88 31.93 16.66
CA PRO A 60 -23.29 31.87 16.31
C PRO A 60 -23.78 30.43 16.19
N GLU A 61 -25.05 30.18 16.51
CA GLU A 61 -25.60 28.83 16.60
C GLU A 61 -25.43 28.03 15.27
N ASP A 62 -25.67 28.67 14.14
CA ASP A 62 -25.54 28.14 12.80
C ASP A 62 -24.08 27.94 12.34
N MET A 63 -23.10 28.50 13.08
CA MET A 63 -21.67 28.43 12.79
C MET A 63 -20.88 27.52 13.75
N ARG A 64 -21.53 26.94 14.77
CA ARG A 64 -20.85 26.18 15.83
C ARG A 64 -20.03 25.00 15.29
N ASP A 65 -20.64 24.20 14.42
CA ASP A 65 -19.98 23.01 13.86
C ASP A 65 -18.83 23.39 12.92
N TYR A 66 -19.00 24.45 12.13
CA TYR A 66 -17.93 24.98 11.28
C TYR A 66 -16.76 25.50 12.10
N THR A 67 -17.07 26.21 13.21
CA THR A 67 -16.05 26.72 14.14
C THR A 67 -15.30 25.58 14.81
N ALA A 68 -16.01 24.56 15.29
CA ALA A 68 -15.37 23.37 15.88
C ALA A 68 -14.45 22.65 14.88
N SER A 69 -14.90 22.50 13.63
CA SER A 69 -14.11 21.90 12.55
C SER A 69 -12.85 22.71 12.24
N LEU A 70 -12.96 24.04 12.13
CA LEU A 70 -11.83 24.94 11.94
C LEU A 70 -10.80 24.82 13.08
N TYR A 71 -11.25 24.82 14.34
CA TYR A 71 -10.34 24.71 15.49
C TYR A 71 -9.69 23.33 15.60
N THR A 72 -10.38 22.27 15.22
CA THR A 72 -9.79 20.94 15.11
C THR A 72 -8.60 20.95 14.13
N MET A 73 -8.77 21.57 12.96
CA MET A 73 -7.68 21.72 11.99
C MET A 73 -6.56 22.63 12.52
N LEU A 74 -6.89 23.72 13.22
CA LEU A 74 -5.91 24.61 13.86
C LEU A 74 -5.07 23.89 14.91
N PHE A 75 -5.65 22.95 15.67
CA PHE A 75 -4.89 22.12 16.62
C PHE A 75 -3.95 21.17 15.89
N GLU A 76 -4.41 20.49 14.83
CA GLU A 76 -3.56 19.64 14.02
C GLU A 76 -2.35 20.40 13.46
N LEU A 77 -2.58 21.52 12.80
CA LEU A 77 -1.52 22.39 12.27
C LEU A 77 -0.55 22.86 13.35
N SER A 78 -1.09 23.21 14.54
CA SER A 78 -0.29 23.64 15.68
C SER A 78 0.62 22.50 16.20
N ARG A 79 0.09 21.27 16.32
CA ARG A 79 0.89 20.10 16.70
C ARG A 79 1.96 19.77 15.66
N CYS A 80 1.63 19.81 14.37
CA CYS A 80 2.63 19.65 13.31
C CYS A 80 3.75 20.67 13.41
N TYR A 81 3.40 21.94 13.65
CA TYR A 81 4.39 23.00 13.78
C TYR A 81 5.28 22.82 15.02
N GLN A 82 4.69 22.47 16.16
CA GLN A 82 5.40 22.16 17.39
C GLN A 82 6.34 20.95 17.21
N GLY A 83 5.84 19.85 16.62
CA GLY A 83 6.63 18.65 16.34
C GLY A 83 7.86 18.94 15.47
N ARG A 84 7.70 19.77 14.43
CA ARG A 84 8.82 20.20 13.58
C ARG A 84 9.88 20.98 14.37
N LEU A 85 9.48 21.88 15.29
CA LEU A 85 10.40 22.67 16.11
C LEU A 85 11.12 21.84 17.16
N LEU A 86 10.45 20.84 17.73
CA LEU A 86 11.03 19.98 18.75
C LEU A 86 12.04 18.96 18.18
N GLY A 87 11.97 18.69 16.89
CA GLY A 87 12.70 17.63 16.25
C GLY A 87 12.16 16.25 16.67
N SER A 88 11.71 15.46 15.72
CA SER A 88 11.13 14.14 16.02
C SER A 88 12.24 13.09 16.13
N THR A 89 12.85 12.95 17.30
CA THR A 89 13.68 11.79 17.62
C THR A 89 12.82 10.75 18.34
N SER A 90 12.38 9.75 17.62
CA SER A 90 11.72 8.56 18.18
C SER A 90 12.61 7.33 17.94
N PRO A 91 12.43 6.24 18.70
CA PRO A 91 13.13 4.98 18.40
C PRO A 91 12.95 4.55 16.94
N LEU A 92 11.74 4.72 16.38
CA LEU A 92 11.44 4.39 14.99
C LEU A 92 12.22 5.27 13.99
N THR A 93 12.32 6.57 14.22
CA THR A 93 13.10 7.45 13.33
C THR A 93 14.60 7.13 13.37
N ALA A 94 15.12 6.71 14.53
CA ALA A 94 16.49 6.24 14.65
C ALA A 94 16.71 4.89 13.93
N GLU A 95 15.76 3.96 14.02
CA GLU A 95 15.78 2.69 13.28
C GLU A 95 15.78 2.93 11.76
N ILE A 96 14.92 3.81 11.28
CA ILE A 96 14.84 4.20 9.87
C ILE A 96 16.16 4.81 9.39
N GLN A 97 16.74 5.74 10.16
CA GLN A 97 18.02 6.36 9.81
C GLN A 97 19.13 5.31 9.77
N THR A 98 19.18 4.41 10.75
CA THR A 98 20.14 3.30 10.77
C THR A 98 19.99 2.40 9.54
N ALA A 99 18.76 2.08 9.14
CA ALA A 99 18.49 1.29 7.95
C ALA A 99 18.95 2.01 6.67
N ILE A 100 18.73 3.33 6.56
CA ILE A 100 19.23 4.13 5.44
C ILE A 100 20.75 4.06 5.34
N ASP A 101 21.44 4.24 6.49
CA ASP A 101 22.90 4.31 6.54
C ASP A 101 23.58 2.95 6.32
N GLN A 102 22.92 1.85 6.73
CA GLN A 102 23.48 0.50 6.67
C GLN A 102 23.07 -0.30 5.43
N THR A 103 22.00 0.09 4.76
CA THR A 103 21.55 -0.62 3.55
C THR A 103 22.50 -0.34 2.38
N PRO A 104 22.99 -1.39 1.67
CA PRO A 104 23.85 -1.19 0.50
C PRO A 104 23.16 -0.36 -0.59
N ASN A 105 23.94 0.40 -1.36
CA ASN A 105 23.42 1.22 -2.45
C ASN A 105 22.81 0.42 -3.61
N LEU A 106 23.19 -0.84 -3.76
CA LEU A 106 22.70 -1.71 -4.83
C LEU A 106 21.75 -2.76 -4.27
N PHE A 107 20.61 -2.91 -4.94
CA PHE A 107 19.69 -4.00 -4.64
C PHE A 107 20.36 -5.34 -4.94
N PRO A 108 20.22 -6.35 -4.06
CA PRO A 108 21.02 -7.56 -4.17
C PRO A 108 20.67 -8.41 -5.39
N SER A 109 21.66 -9.11 -5.91
CA SER A 109 21.54 -10.12 -6.94
C SER A 109 21.95 -11.48 -6.37
N ASN A 110 21.56 -12.56 -7.04
CA ASN A 110 21.95 -13.92 -6.67
C ASN A 110 21.56 -14.29 -5.23
N VAL A 111 20.29 -14.11 -4.91
CA VAL A 111 19.72 -14.31 -3.56
C VAL A 111 18.58 -15.32 -3.59
N SER A 112 18.32 -15.96 -2.44
CA SER A 112 17.15 -16.84 -2.27
C SER A 112 15.87 -16.02 -2.15
N VAL A 113 14.88 -16.35 -2.99
CA VAL A 113 13.60 -15.65 -3.05
C VAL A 113 12.47 -16.67 -2.98
N ALA A 114 11.56 -16.47 -2.02
CA ALA A 114 10.33 -17.24 -1.91
C ALA A 114 9.21 -16.60 -2.75
N CYS A 115 8.45 -17.39 -3.51
CA CYS A 115 7.21 -16.93 -4.12
C CYS A 115 6.15 -18.04 -4.13
N GLN A 116 4.89 -17.64 -4.18
CA GLN A 116 3.77 -18.58 -4.26
C GLN A 116 3.54 -19.01 -5.71
N GLY A 117 3.23 -20.29 -5.92
CA GLY A 117 2.88 -20.87 -7.21
C GLY A 117 3.94 -21.78 -7.78
N VAL A 118 4.06 -21.80 -9.08
CA VAL A 118 4.97 -22.68 -9.85
C VAL A 118 5.75 -21.88 -10.88
N ALA A 119 6.70 -22.53 -11.57
CA ALA A 119 7.42 -21.92 -12.67
C ALA A 119 6.45 -21.38 -13.75
N GLY A 120 6.71 -20.19 -14.27
CA GLY A 120 5.85 -19.49 -15.23
C GLY A 120 4.73 -18.64 -14.63
N ALA A 121 4.48 -18.72 -13.32
CA ALA A 121 3.51 -17.87 -12.64
C ALA A 121 3.95 -16.39 -12.62
N TYR A 122 2.99 -15.45 -12.51
CA TYR A 122 3.30 -14.02 -12.40
C TYR A 122 4.17 -13.67 -11.19
N SER A 123 4.09 -14.46 -10.11
CA SER A 123 5.00 -14.30 -8.96
C SER A 123 6.47 -14.54 -9.33
N GLN A 124 6.74 -15.54 -10.18
CA GLN A 124 8.10 -15.72 -10.73
C GLN A 124 8.51 -14.54 -11.60
N LEU A 125 7.65 -14.07 -12.51
CA LEU A 125 7.96 -12.91 -13.35
C LEU A 125 8.26 -11.67 -12.52
N ALA A 126 7.60 -11.51 -11.37
CA ALA A 126 7.90 -10.46 -10.41
C ALA A 126 9.29 -10.64 -9.78
N CYS A 127 9.66 -11.88 -9.40
CA CYS A 127 11.02 -12.19 -8.91
C CYS A 127 12.08 -11.85 -9.96
N ASP A 128 11.88 -12.29 -11.21
CA ASP A 128 12.82 -12.08 -12.31
C ASP A 128 12.98 -10.59 -12.66
N LYS A 129 11.91 -9.78 -12.48
CA LYS A 129 11.97 -8.34 -12.71
C LYS A 129 12.63 -7.58 -11.55
N LEU A 130 12.47 -8.06 -10.31
CA LEU A 130 13.04 -7.44 -9.12
C LEU A 130 14.52 -7.77 -8.93
N PHE A 131 14.92 -9.00 -9.23
CA PHE A 131 16.25 -9.51 -8.94
C PHE A 131 17.00 -9.96 -10.20
N LYS A 132 18.29 -9.71 -10.22
CA LYS A 132 19.17 -10.27 -11.22
C LYS A 132 19.65 -11.65 -10.75
N LEU A 133 19.27 -12.73 -11.47
CA LEU A 133 19.62 -14.13 -11.18
C LEU A 133 19.15 -14.60 -9.78
N PRO A 134 17.84 -14.56 -9.45
CA PRO A 134 17.34 -15.05 -8.19
C PRO A 134 17.34 -16.59 -8.11
N HIS A 135 17.62 -17.13 -6.92
CA HIS A 135 17.33 -18.54 -6.62
C HIS A 135 15.91 -18.65 -6.07
N ILE A 136 14.95 -18.97 -6.96
CA ILE A 136 13.53 -18.98 -6.62
C ILE A 136 13.14 -20.30 -5.97
N MET A 137 12.49 -20.21 -4.80
CA MET A 137 11.82 -21.31 -4.11
C MET A 137 10.31 -21.11 -4.19
N TYR A 138 9.62 -22.11 -4.75
CA TYR A 138 8.16 -22.06 -4.91
C TYR A 138 7.44 -22.67 -3.72
N PHE A 139 6.40 -21.99 -3.25
CA PHE A 139 5.57 -22.40 -2.13
C PHE A 139 4.11 -22.52 -2.55
N ALA A 140 3.37 -23.42 -1.93
CA ALA A 140 1.98 -23.69 -2.26
C ALA A 140 1.03 -22.56 -1.79
N SER A 141 1.39 -21.83 -0.73
CA SER A 141 0.56 -20.78 -0.15
C SER A 141 1.32 -19.50 0.15
N PHE A 142 0.62 -18.38 0.29
CA PHE A 142 1.19 -17.11 0.73
C PHE A 142 1.75 -17.19 2.15
N GLU A 143 1.06 -17.87 3.05
CA GLU A 143 1.52 -18.07 4.44
C GLU A 143 2.87 -18.80 4.48
N ALA A 144 3.08 -19.79 3.60
CA ALA A 144 4.35 -20.49 3.52
C ALA A 144 5.49 -19.57 3.05
N VAL A 145 5.20 -18.56 2.22
CA VAL A 145 6.19 -17.53 1.84
C VAL A 145 6.57 -16.68 3.06
N PHE A 146 5.61 -16.18 3.83
CA PHE A 146 5.91 -15.44 5.07
C PHE A 146 6.72 -16.29 6.05
N ALA A 147 6.31 -17.54 6.30
CA ALA A 147 7.02 -18.46 7.18
C ALA A 147 8.46 -18.74 6.69
N ALA A 148 8.68 -18.82 5.38
CA ALA A 148 10.02 -19.01 4.82
C ALA A 148 10.95 -17.82 5.12
N ILE A 149 10.42 -16.60 5.10
CA ILE A 149 11.16 -15.38 5.44
C ILE A 149 11.46 -15.32 6.94
N GLU A 150 10.47 -15.56 7.79
CA GLU A 150 10.65 -15.55 9.25
C GLU A 150 11.69 -16.58 9.72
N LYS A 151 11.64 -17.79 9.12
CA LYS A 151 12.58 -18.87 9.43
C LYS A 151 13.95 -18.72 8.77
N GLY A 152 14.14 -17.71 7.92
CA GLY A 152 15.39 -17.46 7.21
C GLY A 152 15.73 -18.48 6.12
N LEU A 153 14.75 -19.25 5.62
CA LEU A 153 14.93 -20.17 4.49
C LEU A 153 15.18 -19.40 3.18
N CYS A 154 14.49 -18.27 3.01
CA CYS A 154 14.74 -17.33 1.93
C CYS A 154 15.02 -15.95 2.51
N ARG A 155 15.88 -15.19 1.84
CA ARG A 155 16.18 -13.81 2.25
C ARG A 155 15.02 -12.87 1.91
N TYR A 156 14.36 -13.08 0.76
CA TYR A 156 13.25 -12.26 0.29
C TYR A 156 12.04 -13.12 -0.08
N GLY A 157 10.85 -12.51 0.06
CA GLY A 157 9.58 -13.08 -0.41
C GLY A 157 8.92 -12.13 -1.39
N VAL A 158 8.28 -12.65 -2.44
CA VAL A 158 7.54 -11.85 -3.42
C VAL A 158 6.08 -12.29 -3.42
N LEU A 159 5.19 -11.33 -3.15
CA LEU A 159 3.76 -11.54 -2.92
C LEU A 159 2.92 -10.54 -3.71
N PRO A 160 1.78 -10.95 -4.33
CA PRO A 160 0.85 -10.03 -4.99
C PRO A 160 0.08 -9.23 -3.93
N LEU A 161 0.09 -7.91 -4.01
CA LEU A 161 -0.62 -7.05 -3.06
C LEU A 161 -2.00 -6.62 -3.59
N GLU A 162 -2.03 -6.23 -4.85
CA GLU A 162 -3.25 -5.72 -5.47
C GLU A 162 -3.24 -5.92 -7.00
N ASN A 163 -4.43 -5.99 -7.57
CA ASN A 163 -4.62 -6.01 -9.02
C ASN A 163 -5.55 -4.88 -9.44
N SER A 164 -5.24 -4.18 -10.52
CA SER A 164 -5.97 -2.99 -10.96
C SER A 164 -7.43 -3.24 -11.35
N THR A 165 -7.79 -4.48 -11.64
CA THR A 165 -9.16 -4.88 -12.02
C THR A 165 -9.88 -5.66 -10.93
N ALA A 166 -9.16 -6.45 -10.13
CA ALA A 166 -9.73 -7.30 -9.08
C ALA A 166 -9.60 -6.70 -7.67
N GLY A 167 -8.85 -5.61 -7.51
CA GLY A 167 -8.65 -4.97 -6.21
C GLY A 167 -7.59 -5.64 -5.35
N SER A 168 -7.74 -5.51 -4.05
CA SER A 168 -6.79 -5.98 -3.03
C SER A 168 -6.76 -7.51 -2.91
N VAL A 169 -5.57 -8.07 -2.71
CA VAL A 169 -5.40 -9.49 -2.36
C VAL A 169 -5.57 -9.64 -0.85
N ASN A 170 -6.81 -9.75 -0.40
CA ASN A 170 -7.21 -9.71 1.00
C ASN A 170 -6.40 -10.67 1.89
N ALA A 171 -6.10 -11.88 1.42
CA ALA A 171 -5.32 -12.87 2.14
C ALA A 171 -3.91 -12.35 2.52
N ILE A 172 -3.31 -11.48 1.70
CA ILE A 172 -2.00 -10.89 2.01
C ILE A 172 -2.11 -9.91 3.19
N TYR A 173 -3.13 -9.04 3.19
CA TYR A 173 -3.35 -8.11 4.30
C TYR A 173 -3.66 -8.82 5.62
N ASP A 174 -4.41 -9.95 5.56
CA ASP A 174 -4.69 -10.77 6.73
C ASP A 174 -3.42 -11.45 7.28
N LEU A 175 -2.49 -11.84 6.40
CA LEU A 175 -1.20 -12.38 6.79
C LEU A 175 -0.23 -11.31 7.31
N MET A 176 -0.30 -10.08 6.77
CA MET A 176 0.48 -8.96 7.28
C MET A 176 0.21 -8.63 8.74
N MET A 177 -1.00 -8.92 9.25
CA MET A 177 -1.33 -8.75 10.66
C MET A 177 -0.72 -9.83 11.57
N LYS A 178 -0.28 -10.96 11.00
CA LYS A 178 0.17 -12.13 11.75
C LYS A 178 1.68 -12.32 11.76
N HIS A 179 2.37 -11.73 10.80
CA HIS A 179 3.78 -11.95 10.56
C HIS A 179 4.60 -10.66 10.70
N ASP A 180 5.81 -10.78 11.24
CA ASP A 180 6.77 -9.67 11.27
C ASP A 180 7.63 -9.68 10.00
N PHE A 181 7.58 -8.59 9.24
CA PHE A 181 8.27 -8.44 7.97
C PHE A 181 8.46 -6.95 7.63
N ARG A 182 9.28 -6.69 6.61
CA ARG A 182 9.48 -5.35 6.05
C ARG A 182 9.32 -5.41 4.53
N ILE A 183 8.71 -4.39 3.95
CA ILE A 183 8.64 -4.22 2.49
C ILE A 183 9.88 -3.45 2.06
N VAL A 184 10.67 -4.02 1.13
CA VAL A 184 11.93 -3.46 0.68
C VAL A 184 11.90 -3.00 -0.78
N ARG A 185 10.92 -3.44 -1.55
CA ARG A 185 10.69 -3.05 -2.93
C ARG A 185 9.29 -3.42 -3.39
N SER A 186 8.80 -2.78 -4.45
CA SER A 186 7.61 -3.25 -5.18
C SER A 186 7.86 -3.28 -6.67
N VAL A 187 7.02 -4.04 -7.38
CA VAL A 187 7.04 -4.10 -8.84
C VAL A 187 5.63 -4.17 -9.38
N ARG A 188 5.40 -3.45 -10.47
CA ARG A 188 4.15 -3.52 -11.22
C ARG A 188 4.33 -4.32 -12.49
N LEU A 189 3.51 -5.36 -12.66
CA LEU A 189 3.51 -6.20 -13.84
C LEU A 189 2.19 -6.07 -14.58
N LYS A 190 2.29 -5.91 -15.90
CA LYS A 190 1.14 -6.06 -16.78
C LYS A 190 0.73 -7.53 -16.83
N VAL A 191 -0.56 -7.79 -16.69
CA VAL A 191 -1.14 -9.14 -16.79
C VAL A 191 -1.83 -9.25 -18.14
N ASP A 192 -1.26 -10.02 -19.04
CA ASP A 192 -1.84 -10.34 -20.34
C ASP A 192 -2.21 -11.83 -20.39
N HIS A 193 -3.44 -12.13 -20.79
CA HIS A 193 -3.91 -13.49 -20.98
C HIS A 193 -3.84 -13.85 -22.45
N ASN A 194 -3.25 -15.02 -22.74
CA ASN A 194 -3.11 -15.55 -24.09
C ASN A 194 -3.69 -16.95 -24.13
N LEU A 195 -4.31 -17.32 -25.23
CA LEU A 195 -4.77 -18.68 -25.44
C LEU A 195 -3.59 -19.55 -25.92
N LEU A 196 -3.11 -20.40 -25.04
CA LEU A 196 -1.98 -21.29 -25.27
C LEU A 196 -2.46 -22.72 -25.53
N VAL A 197 -1.87 -23.37 -26.52
CA VAL A 197 -2.22 -24.73 -26.95
C VAL A 197 -0.96 -25.55 -27.23
N LYS A 198 -1.08 -26.86 -27.36
CA LYS A 198 -0.01 -27.68 -27.91
C LYS A 198 0.27 -27.34 -29.39
N PRO A 199 1.53 -27.45 -29.86
CA PRO A 199 1.86 -27.21 -31.24
C PRO A 199 0.96 -27.98 -32.20
N GLY A 200 0.43 -27.26 -33.20
CA GLY A 200 -0.44 -27.86 -34.23
C GLY A 200 -1.91 -27.98 -33.87
N THR A 201 -2.32 -27.65 -32.60
CA THR A 201 -3.74 -27.67 -32.21
C THR A 201 -4.48 -26.50 -32.88
N LYS A 202 -5.59 -26.78 -33.55
CA LYS A 202 -6.48 -25.76 -34.15
C LYS A 202 -7.58 -25.35 -33.16
N ARG A 203 -8.16 -24.18 -33.38
CA ARG A 203 -9.27 -23.66 -32.56
C ARG A 203 -10.47 -24.63 -32.53
N SER A 204 -10.74 -25.34 -33.65
CA SER A 204 -11.81 -26.33 -33.74
C SER A 204 -11.60 -27.58 -32.89
N ASP A 205 -10.37 -27.85 -32.50
CA ASP A 205 -9.99 -29.08 -31.79
C ASP A 205 -10.10 -28.91 -30.27
N ILE A 206 -10.30 -27.67 -29.82
CA ILE A 206 -10.37 -27.33 -28.39
C ILE A 206 -11.70 -27.78 -27.81
N THR A 207 -11.66 -28.67 -26.85
CA THR A 207 -12.81 -29.15 -26.07
C THR A 207 -12.80 -28.65 -24.61
N GLU A 208 -11.64 -28.25 -24.09
CA GLU A 208 -11.47 -27.76 -22.72
C GLU A 208 -10.56 -26.52 -22.67
N ILE A 209 -10.92 -25.55 -21.83
CA ILE A 209 -10.08 -24.38 -21.54
C ILE A 209 -9.81 -24.31 -20.05
N TYR A 210 -8.54 -24.30 -19.69
CA TYR A 210 -8.05 -24.23 -18.31
C TYR A 210 -7.56 -22.83 -17.98
N SER A 211 -7.89 -22.29 -16.80
CA SER A 211 -7.23 -21.10 -16.23
C SER A 211 -7.59 -20.90 -14.76
N HIS A 212 -6.98 -19.89 -14.14
CA HIS A 212 -7.41 -19.41 -12.83
C HIS A 212 -8.77 -18.70 -12.93
N GLN A 213 -9.62 -18.85 -11.91
CA GLN A 213 -10.98 -18.29 -11.92
C GLN A 213 -11.01 -16.80 -12.27
N GLN A 214 -10.08 -16.02 -11.75
CA GLN A 214 -9.98 -14.59 -12.04
C GLN A 214 -9.62 -14.31 -13.51
N ALA A 215 -8.72 -15.09 -14.11
CA ALA A 215 -8.39 -14.94 -15.53
C ALA A 215 -9.57 -15.31 -16.43
N LEU A 216 -10.34 -16.34 -16.06
CA LEU A 216 -11.57 -16.72 -16.76
C LEU A 216 -12.60 -15.58 -16.75
N SER A 217 -12.83 -14.94 -15.60
CA SER A 217 -13.74 -13.78 -15.49
C SER A 217 -13.24 -12.53 -16.23
N GLN A 218 -11.93 -12.39 -16.41
CA GLN A 218 -11.34 -11.28 -17.19
C GLN A 218 -11.37 -11.50 -18.71
N CYS A 219 -11.71 -12.72 -19.16
CA CYS A 219 -11.82 -13.12 -20.56
C CYS A 219 -13.24 -13.61 -20.90
N GLU A 220 -14.25 -13.16 -20.17
CA GLU A 220 -15.62 -13.68 -20.29
C GLU A 220 -16.19 -13.50 -21.70
N GLN A 221 -16.03 -12.30 -22.29
CA GLN A 221 -16.50 -12.02 -23.66
C GLN A 221 -15.79 -12.90 -24.69
N TYR A 222 -14.47 -13.06 -24.53
CA TYR A 222 -13.68 -13.92 -25.40
C TYR A 222 -14.13 -15.38 -25.33
N LEU A 223 -14.42 -15.90 -24.14
CA LEU A 223 -14.86 -17.28 -23.91
C LEU A 223 -16.24 -17.58 -24.52
N GLN A 224 -17.11 -16.59 -24.73
CA GLN A 224 -18.38 -16.76 -25.42
C GLN A 224 -18.23 -17.24 -26.88
N ALA A 225 -17.07 -17.00 -27.49
CA ALA A 225 -16.74 -17.48 -28.83
C ALA A 225 -16.37 -18.99 -28.91
N PHE A 226 -16.48 -19.72 -27.77
CA PHE A 226 -16.22 -21.15 -27.65
C PHE A 226 -17.46 -21.91 -27.14
N PRO A 227 -18.56 -21.95 -27.91
CA PRO A 227 -19.77 -22.64 -27.49
C PRO A 227 -19.51 -24.15 -27.34
N GLY A 228 -19.91 -24.71 -26.19
CA GLY A 228 -19.79 -26.16 -25.91
C GLY A 228 -18.40 -26.58 -25.40
N VAL A 229 -17.41 -25.67 -25.31
CA VAL A 229 -16.11 -25.95 -24.69
C VAL A 229 -16.25 -25.90 -23.18
N LYS A 230 -15.68 -26.87 -22.49
CA LYS A 230 -15.71 -26.96 -21.03
C LYS A 230 -14.65 -26.02 -20.42
N ILE A 231 -15.10 -25.10 -19.57
CA ILE A 231 -14.21 -24.18 -18.84
C ILE A 231 -13.86 -24.79 -17.47
N ILE A 232 -12.57 -24.96 -17.21
CA ILE A 232 -12.08 -25.67 -16.01
C ILE A 232 -11.17 -24.75 -15.19
N PRO A 233 -11.57 -24.37 -13.97
CA PRO A 233 -10.74 -23.56 -13.08
C PRO A 233 -9.53 -24.34 -12.55
N CYS A 234 -8.40 -23.65 -12.44
CA CYS A 234 -7.15 -24.13 -11.86
C CYS A 234 -6.65 -23.19 -10.77
N GLU A 235 -5.70 -23.66 -9.96
CA GLU A 235 -5.08 -22.89 -8.86
C GLU A 235 -4.39 -21.61 -9.34
N ASN A 236 -3.76 -21.64 -10.52
CA ASN A 236 -3.16 -20.48 -11.17
C ASN A 236 -3.02 -20.71 -12.69
N THR A 237 -2.71 -19.65 -13.42
CA THR A 237 -2.63 -19.68 -14.89
C THR A 237 -1.43 -20.51 -15.41
N ALA A 238 -0.35 -20.64 -14.63
CA ALA A 238 0.81 -21.45 -15.03
C ALA A 238 0.54 -22.97 -14.87
N VAL A 239 -0.17 -23.38 -13.81
CA VAL A 239 -0.67 -24.75 -13.64
C VAL A 239 -1.61 -25.11 -14.79
N ALA A 240 -2.45 -24.19 -15.26
CA ALA A 240 -3.31 -24.39 -16.42
C ALA A 240 -2.46 -24.69 -17.68
N ALA A 241 -1.41 -23.91 -17.92
CA ALA A 241 -0.50 -24.13 -19.05
C ALA A 241 0.25 -25.47 -18.93
N GLN A 242 0.69 -25.85 -17.73
CA GLN A 242 1.32 -27.15 -17.48
C GLN A 242 0.40 -28.31 -17.82
N LYS A 243 -0.86 -28.28 -17.36
CA LYS A 243 -1.86 -29.31 -17.66
C LYS A 243 -2.10 -29.47 -19.17
N VAL A 244 -2.15 -28.35 -19.92
CA VAL A 244 -2.28 -28.40 -21.37
C VAL A 244 -1.06 -29.01 -22.01
N ALA A 245 0.15 -28.74 -21.54
CA ALA A 245 1.38 -29.32 -22.04
C ALA A 245 1.45 -30.85 -21.82
N GLU A 246 0.91 -31.32 -20.70
CA GLU A 246 0.84 -32.76 -20.35
C GLU A 246 -0.32 -33.51 -21.05
N GLY A 247 -1.38 -32.79 -21.50
CA GLY A 247 -2.60 -33.34 -22.08
C GLY A 247 -2.44 -33.91 -23.50
N ASP A 248 -3.56 -34.22 -24.16
CA ASP A 248 -3.67 -34.92 -25.44
C ASP A 248 -3.76 -34.02 -26.69
N GLY A 249 -3.71 -32.69 -26.51
CA GLY A 249 -3.82 -31.71 -27.61
C GLY A 249 -5.24 -31.21 -27.91
N HIS A 250 -6.24 -31.58 -27.10
CA HIS A 250 -7.62 -31.06 -27.20
C HIS A 250 -7.94 -29.95 -26.16
N ALA A 251 -6.91 -29.49 -25.46
CA ALA A 251 -7.05 -28.50 -24.42
C ALA A 251 -6.29 -27.20 -24.73
N ALA A 252 -6.80 -26.08 -24.19
CA ALA A 252 -6.13 -24.78 -24.22
C ALA A 252 -6.01 -24.19 -22.79
N ALA A 253 -5.05 -23.29 -22.60
CA ALA A 253 -4.89 -22.55 -21.36
C ALA A 253 -4.94 -21.04 -21.59
N LEU A 254 -5.68 -20.30 -20.76
CA LEU A 254 -5.49 -18.87 -20.66
C LEU A 254 -4.35 -18.61 -19.67
N SER A 255 -3.20 -18.16 -20.20
CA SER A 255 -1.98 -18.02 -19.41
C SER A 255 -1.08 -16.88 -19.89
N SER A 256 0.00 -16.65 -19.15
CA SER A 256 1.03 -15.68 -19.53
C SER A 256 1.86 -16.17 -20.72
N ARG A 257 2.40 -15.25 -21.51
CA ARG A 257 3.27 -15.57 -22.65
C ARG A 257 4.55 -16.30 -22.24
N SER A 258 5.02 -16.12 -21.01
CA SER A 258 6.20 -16.83 -20.49
C SER A 258 6.02 -18.33 -20.43
N CYS A 259 4.81 -18.83 -20.22
CA CYS A 259 4.48 -20.25 -20.20
C CYS A 259 4.66 -20.94 -21.56
N MET A 260 4.63 -20.21 -22.69
CA MET A 260 4.87 -20.78 -24.00
C MET A 260 6.24 -21.47 -24.07
N LYS A 261 7.31 -20.72 -23.77
CA LYS A 261 8.68 -21.25 -23.83
C LYS A 261 8.93 -22.31 -22.76
N LEU A 262 8.38 -22.09 -21.58
CA LEU A 262 8.60 -22.98 -20.44
C LEU A 262 7.99 -24.37 -20.65
N TYR A 263 6.79 -24.44 -21.23
CA TYR A 263 6.03 -25.68 -21.37
C TYR A 263 5.96 -26.18 -22.83
N GLY A 264 6.66 -25.54 -23.78
CA GLY A 264 6.66 -25.94 -25.20
C GLY A 264 5.29 -25.76 -25.87
N LEU A 265 4.53 -24.71 -25.47
CA LEU A 265 3.22 -24.39 -26.02
C LEU A 265 3.30 -23.30 -27.09
N GLU A 266 2.30 -23.26 -27.95
CA GLU A 266 2.09 -22.21 -28.95
C GLU A 266 1.01 -21.22 -28.50
N CYS A 267 1.14 -19.94 -28.86
CA CYS A 267 0.11 -18.95 -28.67
C CYS A 267 -0.83 -18.95 -29.88
N LEU A 268 -2.02 -19.47 -29.68
CA LEU A 268 -3.05 -19.43 -30.70
C LEU A 268 -3.63 -18.03 -30.88
N GLU A 269 -3.83 -17.31 -29.78
CA GLU A 269 -4.34 -15.95 -29.77
C GLU A 269 -3.78 -15.18 -28.59
N ALA A 270 -3.31 -13.94 -28.82
CA ALA A 270 -2.68 -13.12 -27.79
C ALA A 270 -3.59 -12.00 -27.30
N GLY A 271 -3.49 -11.64 -26.00
CA GLY A 271 -4.18 -10.49 -25.45
C GLY A 271 -5.69 -10.65 -25.44
N VAL A 272 -6.18 -11.80 -25.04
CA VAL A 272 -7.61 -12.20 -25.11
C VAL A 272 -8.46 -11.69 -23.94
N GLN A 273 -7.88 -10.91 -23.04
CA GLN A 273 -8.63 -10.29 -21.93
C GLN A 273 -9.56 -9.16 -22.40
N ASP A 274 -10.71 -9.03 -21.77
CA ASP A 274 -11.73 -8.05 -22.12
C ASP A 274 -11.29 -6.59 -21.90
N ARG A 275 -10.33 -6.35 -21.01
CA ARG A 275 -9.76 -5.03 -20.70
C ARG A 275 -8.25 -5.03 -20.82
N GLY A 276 -7.70 -4.06 -21.57
CA GLY A 276 -6.25 -3.98 -21.85
C GLY A 276 -5.37 -3.46 -20.71
N SER A 277 -5.92 -2.81 -19.69
CA SER A 277 -5.16 -2.21 -18.58
C SER A 277 -5.29 -3.05 -17.31
N ASN A 278 -4.68 -4.24 -17.32
CA ASN A 278 -4.63 -5.12 -16.17
C ASN A 278 -3.21 -5.19 -15.61
N PHE A 279 -3.01 -4.70 -14.40
CA PHE A 279 -1.72 -4.69 -13.72
C PHE A 279 -1.84 -5.30 -12.33
N THR A 280 -0.85 -6.09 -11.95
CA THR A 280 -0.70 -6.57 -10.58
C THR A 280 0.55 -5.95 -9.97
N ARG A 281 0.37 -5.36 -8.78
CA ARG A 281 1.45 -4.87 -7.94
C ARG A 281 1.88 -5.98 -7.00
N PHE A 282 3.17 -6.31 -7.04
CA PHE A 282 3.82 -7.24 -6.13
C PHE A 282 4.70 -6.47 -5.16
N ILE A 283 4.76 -6.93 -3.92
CA ILE A 283 5.70 -6.46 -2.91
C ILE A 283 6.80 -7.47 -2.70
N CYS A 284 8.01 -6.97 -2.46
CA CYS A 284 9.15 -7.74 -2.02
C CYS A 284 9.31 -7.55 -0.53
N ILE A 285 9.23 -8.61 0.24
CA ILE A 285 9.36 -8.60 1.70
C ILE A 285 10.69 -9.20 2.16
N SER A 286 11.19 -8.71 3.29
CA SER A 286 12.37 -9.19 4.00
C SER A 286 12.07 -9.27 5.50
N LYS A 287 12.84 -10.06 6.24
CA LYS A 287 12.79 -10.05 7.71
C LYS A 287 13.39 -8.76 8.29
N ASN A 288 14.42 -8.22 7.63
CA ASN A 288 15.15 -7.05 8.09
C ASN A 288 14.63 -5.78 7.40
N LEU A 289 14.69 -4.67 8.11
CA LEU A 289 14.44 -3.36 7.51
C LEU A 289 15.63 -2.98 6.63
N GLU A 290 15.38 -2.88 5.34
CA GLU A 290 16.35 -2.46 4.33
C GLU A 290 15.73 -1.32 3.51
N ILE A 291 16.37 -0.14 3.46
CA ILE A 291 15.89 1.03 2.74
C ILE A 291 16.91 1.38 1.66
N TYR A 292 16.62 1.00 0.43
CA TYR A 292 17.49 1.24 -0.72
C TYR A 292 17.35 2.66 -1.25
N PRO A 293 18.41 3.22 -1.87
CA PRO A 293 18.34 4.54 -2.49
C PRO A 293 17.18 4.69 -3.47
N GLY A 294 16.54 5.87 -3.46
CA GLY A 294 15.37 6.16 -4.29
C GLY A 294 14.04 5.69 -3.69
N ALA A 295 14.00 5.32 -2.40
CA ALA A 295 12.75 5.01 -1.70
C ALA A 295 11.84 6.26 -1.65
N ASP A 296 10.71 6.17 -2.36
CA ASP A 296 9.72 7.24 -2.55
C ASP A 296 8.30 6.81 -2.16
N ARG A 297 8.15 5.59 -1.66
CA ARG A 297 6.89 5.02 -1.16
C ARG A 297 7.09 4.48 0.23
N THR A 298 6.09 4.64 1.07
CA THR A 298 6.08 4.12 2.44
C THR A 298 4.77 3.42 2.73
N SER A 299 4.86 2.19 3.23
CA SER A 299 3.69 1.44 3.70
C SER A 299 3.67 1.33 5.21
N LEU A 300 2.49 1.55 5.78
CA LEU A 300 2.22 1.57 7.20
C LEU A 300 1.00 0.71 7.52
N MET A 301 0.98 0.12 8.70
CA MET A 301 -0.23 -0.47 9.29
C MET A 301 -0.50 0.16 10.65
N ALA A 302 -1.78 0.39 10.95
CA ALA A 302 -2.19 0.94 12.23
C ALA A 302 -3.56 0.41 12.67
N VAL A 303 -3.70 0.19 13.97
CA VAL A 303 -5.00 0.08 14.65
C VAL A 303 -5.27 1.42 15.31
N LEU A 304 -6.42 2.01 15.02
CA LEU A 304 -6.78 3.33 15.51
C LEU A 304 -7.79 3.20 16.66
N PRO A 305 -7.78 4.12 17.63
CA PRO A 305 -8.80 4.17 18.68
C PRO A 305 -10.21 4.13 18.07
N HIS A 306 -11.08 3.29 18.61
CA HIS A 306 -12.46 3.15 18.14
C HIS A 306 -13.34 4.34 18.59
N GLU A 307 -13.00 5.52 18.08
CA GLU A 307 -13.65 6.78 18.40
C GLU A 307 -14.00 7.57 17.14
N PRO A 308 -15.07 8.38 17.16
CA PRO A 308 -15.36 9.30 16.07
C PRO A 308 -14.17 10.20 15.75
N GLY A 309 -13.77 10.23 14.47
CA GLY A 309 -12.68 11.11 13.99
C GLY A 309 -11.27 10.52 14.08
N SER A 310 -11.04 9.30 14.59
CA SER A 310 -9.70 8.72 14.70
C SER A 310 -9.00 8.61 13.34
N LEU A 311 -9.66 8.07 12.33
CA LEU A 311 -9.12 8.03 10.97
C LEU A 311 -8.94 9.44 10.38
N CYS A 312 -9.88 10.34 10.64
CA CYS A 312 -9.79 11.72 10.19
C CYS A 312 -8.54 12.42 10.76
N ARG A 313 -8.19 12.19 12.02
CA ARG A 313 -6.95 12.73 12.63
C ARG A 313 -5.69 12.27 11.88
N VAL A 314 -5.62 10.99 11.53
CA VAL A 314 -4.48 10.45 10.76
C VAL A 314 -4.42 11.07 9.37
N LEU A 315 -5.54 11.12 8.64
CA LEU A 315 -5.61 11.74 7.31
C LEU A 315 -5.32 13.24 7.34
N SER A 316 -5.78 13.96 8.37
CA SER A 316 -5.47 15.38 8.57
C SER A 316 -3.97 15.59 8.81
N ARG A 317 -3.28 14.63 9.43
CA ARG A 317 -1.83 14.67 9.60
C ARG A 317 -1.10 14.52 8.25
N PHE A 318 -1.51 13.57 7.41
CA PHE A 318 -0.96 13.44 6.07
C PHE A 318 -1.17 14.72 5.25
N TYR A 319 -2.39 15.28 5.30
CA TYR A 319 -2.72 16.53 4.61
C TYR A 319 -1.87 17.71 5.11
N ALA A 320 -1.74 17.88 6.43
CA ALA A 320 -0.97 18.99 7.03
C ALA A 320 0.53 18.94 6.71
N LEU A 321 1.06 17.74 6.46
CA LEU A 321 2.45 17.49 6.04
C LEU A 321 2.62 17.47 4.51
N GLY A 322 1.54 17.64 3.73
CA GLY A 322 1.59 17.60 2.27
C GLY A 322 1.88 16.22 1.69
N LEU A 323 1.57 15.15 2.41
CA LEU A 323 1.85 13.77 2.00
C LEU A 323 0.68 13.18 1.21
N ASN A 324 0.99 12.59 0.04
CA ASN A 324 -0.01 11.95 -0.81
C ASN A 324 -0.28 10.51 -0.35
N LEU A 325 -1.56 10.18 -0.20
CA LEU A 325 -2.03 8.83 0.14
C LEU A 325 -2.47 8.11 -1.13
N ASN A 326 -1.70 7.11 -1.56
CA ASN A 326 -1.99 6.33 -2.76
C ASN A 326 -2.98 5.20 -2.50
N LYS A 327 -2.97 4.63 -1.28
CA LYS A 327 -3.89 3.55 -0.91
C LYS A 327 -4.26 3.62 0.56
N LEU A 328 -5.54 3.37 0.81
CA LEU A 328 -6.12 3.10 2.12
C LEU A 328 -6.92 1.79 2.02
N GLU A 329 -6.58 0.83 2.85
CA GLU A 329 -7.31 -0.43 2.98
C GLU A 329 -7.67 -0.64 4.44
N SER A 330 -8.88 -1.10 4.72
CA SER A 330 -9.30 -1.47 6.08
C SER A 330 -9.62 -2.96 6.14
N ARG A 331 -9.09 -3.64 7.16
CA ARG A 331 -9.37 -5.05 7.38
C ARG A 331 -9.92 -5.26 8.79
N PRO A 332 -11.03 -5.99 8.95
CA PRO A 332 -11.54 -6.33 10.28
C PRO A 332 -10.52 -7.23 11.00
N MET A 333 -10.36 -7.02 12.29
CA MET A 333 -9.51 -7.84 13.14
C MET A 333 -10.34 -8.98 13.75
N PRO A 334 -10.08 -10.26 13.40
CA PRO A 334 -10.93 -11.39 13.80
C PRO A 334 -11.05 -11.58 15.32
N GLU A 335 -10.03 -11.15 16.08
CA GLU A 335 -9.95 -11.31 17.53
C GLU A 335 -10.49 -10.12 18.32
N ARG A 336 -10.87 -9.04 17.63
CA ARG A 336 -11.36 -7.79 18.22
C ARG A 336 -12.70 -7.39 17.63
N ASN A 337 -13.70 -7.22 18.49
CA ASN A 337 -15.06 -6.88 18.06
C ASN A 337 -15.10 -5.47 17.44
N PHE A 338 -15.41 -5.40 16.14
CA PHE A 338 -15.58 -4.15 15.38
C PHE A 338 -14.35 -3.23 15.32
N GLU A 339 -13.15 -3.75 15.59
CA GLU A 339 -11.91 -3.02 15.36
C GLU A 339 -11.32 -3.35 13.98
N PHE A 340 -10.63 -2.38 13.41
CA PHE A 340 -10.06 -2.46 12.06
C PHE A 340 -8.57 -2.14 12.10
N MET A 341 -7.79 -2.95 11.40
CA MET A 341 -6.46 -2.59 10.97
C MET A 341 -6.58 -1.76 9.69
N PHE A 342 -5.86 -0.66 9.64
CA PHE A 342 -5.73 0.19 8.46
C PHE A 342 -4.34 0.04 7.86
N TYR A 343 -4.30 -0.18 6.54
CA TYR A 343 -3.08 -0.14 5.75
C TYR A 343 -3.06 1.18 4.97
N PHE A 344 -1.95 1.89 5.04
CA PHE A 344 -1.70 3.13 4.31
C PHE A 344 -0.49 2.96 3.41
N ASP A 345 -0.59 3.44 2.17
CA ASP A 345 0.51 3.53 1.22
C ASP A 345 0.70 4.99 0.81
N LEU A 346 1.79 5.57 1.25
CA LEU A 346 2.12 6.97 1.06
C LEU A 346 3.15 7.12 -0.05
N GLU A 347 2.98 8.16 -0.86
CA GLU A 347 3.99 8.60 -1.81
C GLU A 347 4.79 9.73 -1.17
N THR A 348 5.92 9.37 -0.61
CA THR A 348 6.82 10.33 0.05
C THR A 348 8.25 9.82 0.02
N PRO A 349 9.22 10.68 -0.39
CA PRO A 349 10.63 10.35 -0.26
C PRO A 349 11.02 10.15 1.21
N VAL A 350 11.71 9.06 1.50
CA VAL A 350 12.14 8.73 2.88
C VAL A 350 13.05 9.79 3.50
N TYR A 351 13.71 10.59 2.66
CA TYR A 351 14.61 11.67 3.08
C TYR A 351 13.90 13.01 3.34
N ALA A 352 12.59 13.09 3.08
CA ALA A 352 11.82 14.31 3.31
C ALA A 352 11.69 14.57 4.83
N PRO A 353 11.93 15.81 5.31
CA PRO A 353 11.75 16.16 6.73
C PRO A 353 10.34 15.84 7.24
N GLU A 354 9.33 16.02 6.39
CA GLU A 354 7.92 15.75 6.68
C GLU A 354 7.68 14.26 6.97
N PHE A 355 8.39 13.38 6.27
CA PHE A 355 8.34 11.94 6.50
C PHE A 355 8.86 11.56 7.89
N LEU A 356 10.05 12.06 8.27
CA LEU A 356 10.62 11.78 9.59
C LEU A 356 9.75 12.34 10.71
N GLN A 357 9.16 13.53 10.50
CA GLN A 357 8.20 14.11 11.42
C GLN A 357 6.97 13.20 11.58
N LEU A 358 6.38 12.72 10.47
CA LEU A 358 5.26 11.81 10.50
C LEU A 358 5.59 10.54 11.30
N MET A 359 6.74 9.91 11.04
CA MET A 359 7.16 8.68 11.73
C MET A 359 7.38 8.89 13.24
N GLY A 360 7.75 10.10 13.65
CA GLY A 360 7.87 10.45 15.05
C GLY A 360 6.53 10.66 15.77
N GLU A 361 5.50 11.10 15.06
CA GLU A 361 4.21 11.51 15.61
C GLU A 361 3.12 10.44 15.50
N LEU A 362 3.09 9.71 14.38
CA LEU A 362 2.01 8.79 14.04
C LEU A 362 1.77 7.68 15.07
N PRO A 363 2.82 7.05 15.67
CA PRO A 363 2.61 6.04 16.70
C PRO A 363 1.78 6.52 17.89
N SER A 364 1.84 7.82 18.24
CA SER A 364 1.07 8.39 19.33
C SER A 364 -0.44 8.57 19.05
N LEU A 365 -0.84 8.47 17.78
CA LEU A 365 -2.22 8.56 17.33
C LEU A 365 -2.89 7.19 17.17
N CYS A 366 -2.14 6.12 17.32
CA CYS A 366 -2.55 4.75 17.07
C CYS A 366 -2.51 3.92 18.36
N GLU A 367 -3.38 2.92 18.47
CA GLU A 367 -3.27 1.90 19.51
C GLU A 367 -2.14 0.93 19.19
N GLU A 368 -2.05 0.54 17.91
CA GLU A 368 -0.95 -0.24 17.37
C GLU A 368 -0.45 0.41 16.10
N PHE A 369 0.86 0.43 15.92
CA PHE A 369 1.49 0.99 14.75
C PHE A 369 2.64 0.11 14.25
N SER A 370 2.65 -0.17 12.96
CA SER A 370 3.70 -0.92 12.30
C SER A 370 4.20 -0.17 11.06
N TYR A 371 5.47 0.18 11.07
CA TYR A 371 6.17 0.67 9.90
C TYR A 371 6.60 -0.51 9.05
N LEU A 372 5.96 -0.72 7.90
CA LEU A 372 6.24 -1.84 7.03
C LEU A 372 7.48 -1.64 6.17
N GLY A 373 7.86 -0.39 5.90
CA GLY A 373 9.06 -0.04 5.16
C GLY A 373 8.88 1.10 4.17
N SER A 374 10.00 1.67 3.76
CA SER A 374 10.08 2.64 2.65
C SER A 374 10.88 2.04 1.50
N TYR A 375 10.36 2.18 0.27
CA TYR A 375 10.90 1.47 -0.89
C TYR A 375 10.57 2.21 -2.20
N SER A 376 11.21 1.76 -3.28
CA SER A 376 10.89 2.20 -4.65
C SER A 376 10.04 1.16 -5.39
N GLU A 377 9.24 1.62 -6.36
CA GLU A 377 8.48 0.76 -7.27
C GLU A 377 9.20 0.60 -8.61
N VAL A 378 9.41 -0.64 -9.05
CA VAL A 378 9.90 -0.98 -10.38
C VAL A 378 8.70 -1.06 -11.33
N VAL A 379 8.70 -0.26 -12.40
CA VAL A 379 7.63 -0.20 -13.42
C VAL A 379 8.03 -0.92 -14.70
#